data_64a6c1284006bee4a11ef72bbeeac873
#
_entry.id   64a6c1284006bee4a11ef72bbeeac873
#
_cell.length_a   1.000
_cell.length_b   1.000
_cell.length_c   1.000
_cell.angle_alpha   90.00
_cell.angle_beta   90.00
_cell.angle_gamma   90.00
#
_symmetry.space_group_name_H-M   'P 1'
#
loop_
_entity.id
_entity.type
_entity.pdbx_description
1 polymer ?
#
loop_
_entity_poly.entity_id
_entity_poly.type
_entity_poly.pdbx_seq_one_letter_code
_entity_poly.pdbx_strand_id
1 'polypeptide(L)'
;MEKRAKSLEAGVPAPTATPDPGLPEFQRLKALQSSGQLVPARDGWNAWIVTNKQSPLLPEALNLLGAANMALMFQSSGNPSTTSYTVVKGDSLAKIAAKHHSNAELIQRANQLPNINLQIGEQLIIPAPKISLEIDRANKTLTLLDNGSFLKAYSLLSSPRPPKTSANVTSKVIDKLATAGSKRVAFGDKSYSQSERVILLAQSPAIVGFKPAPPPPPAAVTPPSTNTPVAVNTGTNDSIASTSPQATSQSTPLPFPSGYVLASEDILEIFPLVSRNTVVVIH
;
A
#
# COMPACT_ATOMS: atom_id res chain seq x y z
N MET A 1 -65.76 -10.29 30.10
CA MET A 1 -65.30 -9.40 29.01
C MET A 1 -64.01 -8.76 29.47
N GLU A 2 -62.87 -9.42 29.18
CA GLU A 2 -61.53 -8.99 29.59
C GLU A 2 -60.86 -8.27 28.42
N LYS A 3 -60.65 -6.96 28.56
CA LYS A 3 -59.85 -6.16 27.60
C LYS A 3 -58.39 -6.31 27.98
N ARG A 4 -57.65 -7.09 27.18
CA ARG A 4 -56.20 -7.19 27.20
C ARG A 4 -55.63 -5.87 26.67
N ALA A 5 -55.01 -5.07 27.55
CA ALA A 5 -54.20 -3.92 27.17
C ALA A 5 -52.88 -4.42 26.54
N LYS A 6 -52.67 -4.07 25.29
CA LYS A 6 -51.40 -4.29 24.58
C LYS A 6 -50.42 -3.22 25.00
N SER A 7 -49.46 -3.57 25.86
CA SER A 7 -48.33 -2.71 26.21
C SER A 7 -47.47 -2.50 24.98
N LEU A 8 -47.37 -1.27 24.51
CA LEU A 8 -46.41 -0.82 23.52
C LEU A 8 -45.04 -0.74 24.21
N GLU A 9 -44.17 -1.69 23.94
CA GLU A 9 -42.74 -1.56 24.25
C GLU A 9 -42.19 -0.38 23.46
N ALA A 10 -41.96 0.73 24.15
CA ALA A 10 -41.20 1.85 23.63
C ALA A 10 -39.75 1.35 23.42
N GLY A 11 -39.32 1.27 22.15
CA GLY A 11 -37.97 0.89 21.80
C GLY A 11 -36.97 1.81 22.51
N VAL A 12 -36.06 1.20 23.24
CA VAL A 12 -34.92 1.89 23.84
C VAL A 12 -34.12 2.53 22.71
N PRO A 13 -33.92 3.86 22.69
CA PRO A 13 -33.10 4.47 21.66
C PRO A 13 -31.67 3.88 21.73
N ALA A 14 -31.15 3.47 20.61
CA ALA A 14 -29.77 2.98 20.51
C ALA A 14 -28.83 4.05 21.11
N PRO A 15 -27.79 3.66 21.87
CA PRO A 15 -26.89 4.61 22.47
C PRO A 15 -26.24 5.46 21.37
N THR A 16 -26.51 6.75 21.41
CA THR A 16 -25.86 7.75 20.56
C THR A 16 -24.37 7.70 20.88
N ALA A 17 -23.56 7.20 19.93
CA ALA A 17 -22.12 7.16 20.09
C ALA A 17 -21.62 8.58 20.39
N THR A 18 -20.94 8.74 21.53
CA THR A 18 -20.31 10.03 21.89
C THR A 18 -19.36 10.44 20.75
N PRO A 19 -19.48 11.65 20.20
CA PRO A 19 -18.58 12.10 19.17
C PRO A 19 -17.11 12.00 19.62
N ASP A 20 -16.24 11.52 18.73
CA ASP A 20 -14.80 11.46 19.01
C ASP A 20 -14.28 12.88 19.32
N PRO A 21 -13.68 13.12 20.50
CA PRO A 21 -13.19 14.44 20.88
C PRO A 21 -12.12 14.99 19.93
N GLY A 22 -11.39 14.10 19.24
CA GLY A 22 -10.40 14.46 18.23
C GLY A 22 -10.94 14.84 16.86
N LEU A 23 -12.25 14.59 16.61
CA LEU A 23 -12.86 14.77 15.28
C LEU A 23 -12.79 16.21 14.74
N PRO A 24 -13.05 17.29 15.50
CA PRO A 24 -12.97 18.64 14.97
C PRO A 24 -11.57 19.01 14.48
N GLU A 25 -10.55 18.69 15.27
CA GLU A 25 -9.17 18.94 14.89
C GLU A 25 -8.74 18.04 13.72
N PHE A 26 -9.15 16.77 13.69
CA PHE A 26 -8.92 15.87 12.55
C PHE A 26 -9.45 16.48 11.24
N GLN A 27 -10.66 17.00 11.23
CA GLN A 27 -11.25 17.65 10.06
C GLN A 27 -10.49 18.91 9.64
N ARG A 28 -10.05 19.72 10.62
CA ARG A 28 -9.23 20.91 10.37
C ARG A 28 -7.91 20.55 9.71
N LEU A 29 -7.21 19.53 10.21
CA LEU A 29 -5.93 19.06 9.65
C LEU A 29 -6.10 18.50 8.25
N LYS A 30 -7.18 17.76 7.99
CA LYS A 30 -7.52 17.26 6.66
C LYS A 30 -7.75 18.39 5.66
N ALA A 31 -8.41 19.46 6.08
CA ALA A 31 -8.60 20.66 5.25
C ALA A 31 -7.27 21.39 4.97
N LEU A 32 -6.38 21.53 5.97
CA LEU A 32 -5.04 22.10 5.77
C LEU A 32 -4.25 21.30 4.73
N GLN A 33 -4.26 19.98 4.84
CA GLN A 33 -3.56 19.11 3.89
C GLN A 33 -4.14 19.22 2.48
N SER A 34 -5.45 19.25 2.36
CA SER A 34 -6.14 19.39 1.07
C SER A 34 -5.89 20.75 0.40
N SER A 35 -5.65 21.80 1.18
CA SER A 35 -5.28 23.13 0.67
C SER A 35 -3.78 23.28 0.36
N GLY A 36 -2.99 22.18 0.45
CA GLY A 36 -1.56 22.19 0.16
C GLY A 36 -0.67 22.73 1.30
N GLN A 37 -1.23 23.03 2.46
CA GLN A 37 -0.48 23.48 3.64
C GLN A 37 0.14 22.27 4.36
N LEU A 38 1.10 21.59 3.68
CA LEU A 38 1.62 20.29 4.10
C LEU A 38 2.43 20.33 5.39
N VAL A 39 3.24 21.39 5.62
CA VAL A 39 4.06 21.50 6.84
C VAL A 39 3.18 21.65 8.08
N PRO A 40 2.26 22.63 8.17
CA PRO A 40 1.37 22.73 9.32
C PRO A 40 0.42 21.52 9.47
N ALA A 41 0.01 20.89 8.37
CA ALA A 41 -0.77 19.66 8.43
C ALA A 41 0.02 18.52 9.07
N ARG A 42 1.26 18.27 8.61
CA ARG A 42 2.15 17.25 9.17
C ARG A 42 2.38 17.45 10.67
N ASP A 43 2.70 18.68 11.06
CA ASP A 43 3.00 19.01 12.46
C ASP A 43 1.75 18.83 13.34
N GLY A 44 0.59 19.22 12.82
CA GLY A 44 -0.70 18.98 13.46
C GLY A 44 -1.04 17.50 13.58
N TRP A 45 -0.82 16.69 12.52
CA TRP A 45 -1.02 15.24 12.58
C TRP A 45 -0.14 14.57 13.62
N ASN A 46 1.14 14.95 13.71
CA ASN A 46 2.04 14.43 14.75
C ASN A 46 1.50 14.70 16.15
N ALA A 47 1.03 15.91 16.42
CA ALA A 47 0.45 16.29 17.70
C ALA A 47 -0.88 15.52 17.95
N TRP A 48 -1.74 15.43 16.95
CA TRP A 48 -3.03 14.76 17.04
C TRP A 48 -2.89 13.27 17.38
N ILE A 49 -1.97 12.56 16.71
CA ILE A 49 -1.71 11.13 16.93
C ILE A 49 -1.25 10.85 18.37
N VAL A 50 -0.40 11.73 18.93
CA VAL A 50 0.08 11.58 20.31
C VAL A 50 -1.06 11.69 21.32
N THR A 51 -2.01 12.60 21.08
CA THR A 51 -3.13 12.87 22.00
C THR A 51 -4.33 11.93 21.82
N ASN A 52 -4.51 11.35 20.62
CA ASN A 52 -5.70 10.58 20.25
C ASN A 52 -5.39 9.09 19.94
N LYS A 53 -4.52 8.46 20.73
CA LYS A 53 -4.07 7.06 20.50
C LYS A 53 -5.19 6.02 20.49
N GLN A 54 -6.32 6.32 21.11
CA GLN A 54 -7.47 5.41 21.22
C GLN A 54 -8.61 5.80 20.23
N SER A 55 -8.41 6.83 19.43
CA SER A 55 -9.42 7.25 18.44
C SER A 55 -9.56 6.22 17.33
N PRO A 56 -10.79 5.89 16.89
CA PRO A 56 -11.02 5.07 15.71
C PRO A 56 -10.49 5.71 14.41
N LEU A 57 -10.19 7.00 14.43
CA LEU A 57 -9.62 7.76 13.30
C LEU A 57 -8.09 7.63 13.21
N LEU A 58 -7.42 7.00 14.21
CA LEU A 58 -5.98 6.88 14.24
C LEU A 58 -5.37 6.25 12.97
N PRO A 59 -5.92 5.17 12.39
CA PRO A 59 -5.38 4.60 11.15
C PRO A 59 -5.44 5.58 9.97
N GLU A 60 -6.52 6.35 9.85
CA GLU A 60 -6.66 7.38 8.81
C GLU A 60 -5.68 8.53 9.04
N ALA A 61 -5.52 8.99 10.29
CA ALA A 61 -4.55 10.03 10.66
C ALA A 61 -3.10 9.63 10.29
N LEU A 62 -2.71 8.37 10.57
CA LEU A 62 -1.40 7.83 10.18
C LEU A 62 -1.22 7.79 8.66
N ASN A 63 -2.25 7.44 7.91
CA ASN A 63 -2.21 7.47 6.44
C ASN A 63 -2.06 8.90 5.91
N LEU A 64 -2.80 9.87 6.48
CA LEU A 64 -2.72 11.27 6.10
C LEU A 64 -1.36 11.88 6.45
N LEU A 65 -0.83 11.58 7.65
CA LEU A 65 0.53 11.96 8.02
C LEU A 65 1.55 11.39 7.04
N GLY A 66 1.44 10.09 6.70
CA GLY A 66 2.33 9.45 5.74
C GLY A 66 2.27 10.10 4.35
N ALA A 67 1.08 10.44 3.87
CA ALA A 67 0.91 11.16 2.61
C ALA A 67 1.55 12.55 2.64
N ALA A 68 1.39 13.31 3.74
CA ALA A 68 2.02 14.62 3.91
C ALA A 68 3.56 14.51 3.94
N ASN A 69 4.09 13.53 4.68
CA ASN A 69 5.53 13.29 4.76
C ASN A 69 6.13 12.93 3.40
N MET A 70 5.47 12.03 2.64
CA MET A 70 5.91 11.66 1.31
C MET A 70 5.88 12.84 0.33
N ALA A 71 4.84 13.67 0.38
CA ALA A 71 4.75 14.85 -0.46
C ALA A 71 5.86 15.88 -0.12
N LEU A 72 6.14 16.09 1.16
CA LEU A 72 7.22 16.99 1.63
C LEU A 72 8.60 16.47 1.25
N MET A 73 8.81 15.16 1.16
CA MET A 73 10.08 14.58 0.74
C MET A 73 10.51 15.04 -0.66
N PHE A 74 9.54 15.28 -1.54
CA PHE A 74 9.78 15.72 -2.92
C PHE A 74 9.79 17.26 -3.09
N GLN A 75 9.72 18.01 -2.00
CA GLN A 75 9.81 19.47 -2.04
C GLN A 75 11.21 19.92 -1.62
N SER A 76 11.73 20.94 -2.31
CA SER A 76 13.05 21.53 -1.99
C SER A 76 13.05 22.32 -0.68
N SER A 77 11.90 22.85 -0.26
CA SER A 77 11.75 23.62 0.96
C SER A 77 11.18 22.75 2.10
N GLY A 78 11.87 22.76 3.24
CA GLY A 78 11.35 22.16 4.48
C GLY A 78 11.75 20.70 4.75
N ASN A 79 12.58 20.09 3.92
CA ASN A 79 13.16 18.77 4.18
C ASN A 79 14.68 18.84 4.28
N PRO A 80 15.28 18.58 5.46
CA PRO A 80 16.74 18.61 5.66
C PRO A 80 17.48 17.54 4.87
N SER A 81 16.80 16.49 4.43
CA SER A 81 17.36 15.41 3.62
C SER A 81 17.32 15.69 2.11
N THR A 82 17.07 16.94 1.70
CA THR A 82 16.94 17.32 0.29
C THR A 82 17.93 18.43 -0.06
N THR A 83 18.68 18.25 -1.15
CA THR A 83 19.62 19.27 -1.66
C THR A 83 19.26 19.65 -3.09
N SER A 84 19.69 20.83 -3.52
CA SER A 84 19.59 21.28 -4.92
C SER A 84 20.89 21.03 -5.65
N TYR A 85 20.84 20.64 -6.92
CA TYR A 85 21.99 20.37 -7.77
C TYR A 85 21.79 20.91 -9.17
N THR A 86 22.79 21.57 -9.75
CA THR A 86 22.77 22.01 -11.14
C THR A 86 23.55 21.03 -12.01
N VAL A 87 22.89 20.49 -13.04
CA VAL A 87 23.47 19.51 -13.97
C VAL A 87 24.62 20.11 -14.76
N VAL A 88 25.75 19.41 -14.79
CA VAL A 88 26.94 19.78 -15.55
C VAL A 88 27.24 18.78 -16.66
N LYS A 89 28.11 19.17 -17.59
CA LYS A 89 28.52 18.29 -18.71
C LYS A 89 29.08 16.95 -18.21
N GLY A 90 28.55 15.87 -18.73
CA GLY A 90 28.98 14.50 -18.39
C GLY A 90 28.22 13.87 -17.20
N ASP A 91 27.24 14.56 -16.63
CA ASP A 91 26.37 14.01 -15.60
C ASP A 91 25.38 12.99 -16.17
N SER A 92 24.93 12.13 -15.29
CA SER A 92 23.79 11.24 -15.46
C SER A 92 23.08 11.08 -14.11
N LEU A 93 21.80 10.71 -14.11
CA LEU A 93 21.06 10.46 -12.85
C LEU A 93 21.80 9.48 -11.95
N ALA A 94 22.41 8.43 -12.51
CA ALA A 94 23.18 7.44 -11.74
C ALA A 94 24.42 8.05 -11.08
N LYS A 95 25.18 8.90 -11.78
CA LYS A 95 26.35 9.59 -11.22
C LYS A 95 25.96 10.58 -10.14
N ILE A 96 24.89 11.38 -10.37
CA ILE A 96 24.38 12.33 -9.40
C ILE A 96 23.87 11.60 -8.16
N ALA A 97 23.11 10.53 -8.33
CA ALA A 97 22.60 9.72 -7.24
C ALA A 97 23.75 9.15 -6.38
N ALA A 98 24.79 8.59 -7.01
CA ALA A 98 25.96 8.07 -6.28
C ALA A 98 26.69 9.17 -5.50
N LYS A 99 26.89 10.34 -6.10
CA LYS A 99 27.54 11.51 -5.47
C LYS A 99 26.80 12.04 -4.24
N HIS A 100 25.47 12.00 -4.30
CA HIS A 100 24.61 12.57 -3.25
C HIS A 100 23.98 11.51 -2.33
N HIS A 101 24.45 10.25 -2.38
CA HIS A 101 23.89 9.14 -1.60
C HIS A 101 22.36 8.97 -1.77
N SER A 102 21.87 9.23 -2.98
CA SER A 102 20.48 9.13 -3.37
C SER A 102 20.24 7.93 -4.30
N ASN A 103 19.08 7.88 -4.93
CA ASN A 103 18.69 6.90 -5.92
C ASN A 103 18.26 7.59 -7.21
N ALA A 104 18.68 7.07 -8.37
CA ALA A 104 18.37 7.69 -9.67
C ALA A 104 16.86 7.77 -9.95
N GLU A 105 16.10 6.73 -9.59
CA GLU A 105 14.64 6.73 -9.72
C GLU A 105 13.99 7.74 -8.76
N LEU A 106 14.53 7.90 -7.55
CA LEU A 106 14.05 8.86 -6.58
C LEU A 106 14.26 10.30 -7.09
N ILE A 107 15.45 10.58 -7.66
CA ILE A 107 15.74 11.88 -8.29
C ILE A 107 14.80 12.14 -9.47
N GLN A 108 14.60 11.14 -10.34
CA GLN A 108 13.66 11.27 -11.46
C GLN A 108 12.26 11.65 -10.99
N ARG A 109 11.74 10.97 -9.98
CA ARG A 109 10.40 11.23 -9.43
C ARG A 109 10.30 12.61 -8.78
N ALA A 110 11.30 12.99 -7.97
CA ALA A 110 11.31 14.28 -7.28
C ALA A 110 11.25 15.45 -8.25
N ASN A 111 11.84 15.29 -9.44
CA ASN A 111 11.90 16.32 -10.47
C ASN A 111 10.90 16.10 -11.60
N GLN A 112 10.02 15.10 -11.49
CA GLN A 112 9.02 14.75 -12.51
C GLN A 112 9.62 14.61 -13.92
N LEU A 113 10.87 14.11 -14.02
CA LEU A 113 11.55 13.96 -15.29
C LEU A 113 10.87 12.88 -16.15
N PRO A 114 10.53 13.17 -17.41
CA PRO A 114 9.83 12.21 -18.28
C PRO A 114 10.70 11.01 -18.66
N ASN A 115 12.03 11.18 -18.62
CA ASN A 115 13.02 10.16 -18.93
C ASN A 115 14.33 10.43 -18.16
N ILE A 116 15.36 9.63 -18.42
CA ILE A 116 16.67 9.72 -17.74
C ILE A 116 17.63 10.75 -18.36
N ASN A 117 17.24 11.43 -19.44
CA ASN A 117 18.09 12.40 -20.12
C ASN A 117 18.06 13.73 -19.38
N LEU A 118 19.22 14.27 -19.07
CA LEU A 118 19.40 15.52 -18.36
C LEU A 118 19.85 16.62 -19.30
N GLN A 119 19.44 17.87 -19.02
CA GLN A 119 19.93 19.07 -19.71
C GLN A 119 20.99 19.76 -18.87
N ILE A 120 22.08 20.19 -19.51
CA ILE A 120 23.12 20.97 -18.82
C ILE A 120 22.51 22.31 -18.34
N GLY A 121 22.73 22.65 -17.06
CA GLY A 121 22.13 23.82 -16.41
C GLY A 121 20.78 23.56 -15.75
N GLU A 122 20.19 22.38 -15.94
CA GLU A 122 18.96 21.99 -15.27
C GLU A 122 19.16 21.91 -13.74
N GLN A 123 18.24 22.47 -12.97
CA GLN A 123 18.27 22.38 -11.52
C GLN A 123 17.43 21.18 -11.05
N LEU A 124 18.07 20.29 -10.29
CA LEU A 124 17.46 19.10 -9.74
C LEU A 124 17.33 19.18 -8.22
N ILE A 125 16.20 18.70 -7.74
CA ILE A 125 15.97 18.36 -6.33
C ILE A 125 16.53 16.96 -6.09
N ILE A 126 17.41 16.81 -5.11
CA ILE A 126 18.07 15.55 -4.78
C ILE A 126 17.64 15.11 -3.37
N PRO A 127 16.59 14.28 -3.24
CA PRO A 127 16.25 13.70 -1.94
C PRO A 127 17.26 12.60 -1.58
N ALA A 128 17.75 12.63 -0.36
CA ALA A 128 18.67 11.61 0.18
C ALA A 128 18.23 11.17 1.59
N PRO A 129 17.02 10.57 1.74
CA PRO A 129 16.51 10.14 3.04
C PRO A 129 17.33 8.98 3.59
N LYS A 130 17.45 8.91 4.92
CA LYS A 130 18.09 7.80 5.64
C LYS A 130 17.02 6.80 6.09
N ILE A 131 16.62 5.93 5.17
CA ILE A 131 15.51 5.01 5.37
C ILE A 131 15.91 3.80 6.22
N SER A 132 15.04 3.45 7.15
CA SER A 132 14.94 2.13 7.78
C SER A 132 13.51 1.60 7.68
N LEU A 133 13.37 0.28 7.79
CA LEU A 133 12.09 -0.42 7.70
C LEU A 133 11.78 -1.10 9.03
N GLU A 134 10.52 -1.04 9.44
CA GLU A 134 9.98 -1.87 10.50
C GLU A 134 8.84 -2.72 9.96
N ILE A 135 8.89 -4.03 10.19
CA ILE A 135 7.85 -4.98 9.80
C ILE A 135 7.23 -5.57 11.05
N ASP A 136 5.97 -5.22 11.28
CA ASP A 136 5.14 -5.82 12.32
C ASP A 136 4.31 -6.94 11.70
N ARG A 137 4.68 -8.20 12.01
CA ARG A 137 4.01 -9.39 11.48
C ARG A 137 2.64 -9.62 12.10
N ALA A 138 2.46 -9.20 13.34
CA ALA A 138 1.19 -9.36 14.07
C ALA A 138 0.13 -8.41 13.51
N ASN A 139 0.49 -7.16 13.32
CA ASN A 139 -0.40 -6.12 12.78
C ASN A 139 -0.38 -6.09 11.24
N LYS A 140 0.46 -6.90 10.59
CA LYS A 140 0.65 -6.93 9.14
C LYS A 140 0.93 -5.53 8.57
N THR A 141 1.88 -4.83 9.15
CA THR A 141 2.29 -3.50 8.70
C THR A 141 3.77 -3.45 8.36
N LEU A 142 4.11 -2.66 7.35
CA LEU A 142 5.48 -2.26 7.03
C LEU A 142 5.55 -0.75 7.20
N THR A 143 6.41 -0.28 8.09
CA THR A 143 6.63 1.14 8.36
C THR A 143 7.96 1.60 7.80
N LEU A 144 7.95 2.68 7.04
CA LEU A 144 9.15 3.43 6.65
C LEU A 144 9.47 4.47 7.72
N LEU A 145 10.73 4.54 8.07
CA LEU A 145 11.27 5.61 8.92
C LEU A 145 12.35 6.38 8.14
N ASP A 146 12.38 7.69 8.27
CA ASP A 146 13.49 8.55 7.81
C ASP A 146 14.20 9.12 9.03
N ASN A 147 15.51 8.87 9.18
CA ASN A 147 16.28 9.20 10.38
C ASN A 147 15.61 8.73 11.70
N GLY A 148 14.94 7.57 11.68
CA GLY A 148 14.21 7.01 12.82
C GLY A 148 12.85 7.65 13.09
N SER A 149 12.44 8.68 12.33
CA SER A 149 11.12 9.29 12.44
C SER A 149 10.12 8.63 11.47
N PHE A 150 8.87 8.52 11.89
CA PHE A 150 7.80 7.96 11.06
C PHE A 150 7.68 8.70 9.72
N LEU A 151 7.80 7.96 8.63
CA LEU A 151 7.59 8.46 7.28
C LEU A 151 6.23 8.04 6.75
N LYS A 152 6.00 6.75 6.60
CA LYS A 152 4.72 6.19 6.14
C LYS A 152 4.59 4.72 6.50
N ALA A 153 3.37 4.25 6.73
CA ALA A 153 3.04 2.84 6.95
C ALA A 153 2.25 2.27 5.79
N TYR A 154 2.43 0.97 5.55
CA TYR A 154 1.77 0.19 4.48
C TYR A 154 1.20 -1.09 5.06
N SER A 155 0.07 -1.53 4.54
CA SER A 155 -0.54 -2.79 4.92
C SER A 155 0.07 -3.96 4.15
N LEU A 156 0.47 -5.01 4.85
CA LEU A 156 0.90 -6.26 4.22
C LEU A 156 -0.32 -7.11 3.87
N LEU A 157 -0.46 -7.48 2.61
CA LEU A 157 -1.48 -8.42 2.12
C LEU A 157 -1.22 -9.82 2.68
N SER A 158 0.06 -10.18 2.81
CA SER A 158 0.51 -11.43 3.40
C SER A 158 1.87 -11.26 4.07
N SER A 159 2.11 -12.03 5.11
CA SER A 159 3.41 -12.12 5.77
C SER A 159 3.76 -13.58 6.05
N PRO A 160 5.05 -13.94 6.04
CA PRO A 160 5.49 -15.27 6.44
C PRO A 160 5.06 -15.58 7.86
N ARG A 161 4.73 -16.86 8.14
CA ARG A 161 4.42 -17.30 9.50
C ARG A 161 5.59 -16.96 10.41
N PRO A 162 5.34 -16.33 11.58
CA PRO A 162 6.41 -16.03 12.52
C PRO A 162 7.09 -17.33 12.99
N PRO A 163 8.42 -17.32 13.20
CA PRO A 163 9.09 -18.43 13.82
C PRO A 163 8.52 -18.66 15.25
N LYS A 164 8.64 -19.87 15.76
CA LYS A 164 8.12 -20.24 17.10
C LYS A 164 8.72 -19.39 18.23
N THR A 165 9.87 -18.78 18.03
CA THR A 165 10.51 -17.84 18.95
C THR A 165 10.12 -16.41 18.57
N SER A 166 9.48 -15.70 19.49
CA SER A 166 9.05 -14.29 19.35
C SER A 166 10.22 -13.29 19.42
N ALA A 167 11.38 -13.62 18.89
CA ALA A 167 12.51 -12.71 18.90
C ALA A 167 12.40 -11.71 17.74
N ASN A 168 12.64 -10.43 18.04
CA ASN A 168 12.84 -9.41 17.01
C ASN A 168 14.06 -9.79 16.16
N VAL A 169 13.90 -9.73 14.86
CA VAL A 169 14.96 -10.03 13.90
C VAL A 169 15.42 -8.74 13.24
N THR A 170 16.70 -8.42 13.38
CA THR A 170 17.31 -7.34 12.60
C THR A 170 17.91 -7.93 11.33
N SER A 171 17.43 -7.45 10.20
CA SER A 171 17.87 -7.80 8.86
C SER A 171 18.35 -6.57 8.11
N LYS A 172 18.76 -6.74 6.86
CA LYS A 172 19.11 -5.64 5.96
C LYS A 172 18.74 -5.98 4.53
N VAL A 173 18.52 -4.96 3.73
CA VAL A 173 18.36 -5.10 2.28
C VAL A 173 19.71 -5.52 1.68
N ILE A 174 19.74 -6.66 0.98
CA ILE A 174 20.94 -7.16 0.28
C ILE A 174 20.93 -6.83 -1.20
N ASP A 175 19.76 -6.83 -1.83
CA ASP A 175 19.62 -6.42 -3.24
C ASP A 175 18.18 -5.97 -3.53
N LYS A 176 17.99 -5.31 -4.67
CA LYS A 176 16.71 -4.90 -5.23
C LYS A 176 16.63 -5.37 -6.68
N LEU A 177 15.52 -5.98 -7.04
CA LEU A 177 15.31 -6.51 -8.39
C LEU A 177 14.07 -5.86 -9.00
N ALA A 178 14.21 -5.40 -10.23
CA ALA A 178 13.09 -5.12 -11.12
C ALA A 178 13.10 -6.21 -12.18
N THR A 179 12.00 -6.95 -12.37
CA THR A 179 11.93 -8.09 -13.27
C THR A 179 10.73 -8.02 -14.21
N ALA A 180 10.92 -8.44 -15.44
CA ALA A 180 9.88 -8.67 -16.42
C ALA A 180 9.89 -10.17 -16.77
N GLY A 181 9.00 -10.94 -16.16
CA GLY A 181 9.09 -12.40 -16.13
C GLY A 181 10.38 -12.85 -15.45
N SER A 182 11.18 -13.67 -16.11
CA SER A 182 12.48 -14.16 -15.59
C SER A 182 13.67 -13.22 -15.83
N LYS A 183 13.48 -12.11 -16.57
CA LYS A 183 14.57 -11.19 -16.92
C LYS A 183 14.66 -10.03 -15.95
N ARG A 184 15.89 -9.71 -15.50
CA ARG A 184 16.17 -8.49 -14.76
C ARG A 184 16.12 -7.29 -15.70
N VAL A 185 15.47 -6.22 -15.25
CA VAL A 185 15.28 -4.96 -16.00
C VAL A 185 16.02 -3.85 -15.27
N ALA A 186 16.82 -3.07 -16.00
CA ALA A 186 17.52 -1.93 -15.42
C ALA A 186 16.63 -0.68 -15.39
N PHE A 187 16.92 0.22 -14.44
CA PHE A 187 16.29 1.55 -14.42
C PHE A 187 16.64 2.31 -15.72
N GLY A 188 15.62 2.86 -16.38
CA GLY A 188 15.72 3.51 -17.68
C GLY A 188 15.35 2.64 -18.89
N ASP A 189 15.21 1.33 -18.72
CA ASP A 189 14.70 0.45 -19.76
C ASP A 189 13.20 0.69 -20.01
N LYS A 190 12.74 0.51 -21.24
CA LYS A 190 11.33 0.70 -21.64
C LYS A 190 10.34 -0.15 -20.83
N SER A 191 10.76 -1.36 -20.42
CA SER A 191 9.94 -2.28 -19.63
C SER A 191 10.01 -2.03 -18.12
N TYR A 192 10.84 -1.10 -17.67
CA TYR A 192 11.06 -0.87 -16.24
C TYR A 192 9.79 -0.43 -15.49
N SER A 193 8.97 0.44 -16.07
CA SER A 193 7.73 0.93 -15.43
C SER A 193 6.71 -0.18 -15.16
N GLN A 194 6.72 -1.23 -15.97
CA GLN A 194 5.79 -2.38 -15.87
C GLN A 194 6.41 -3.59 -15.16
N SER A 195 7.69 -3.50 -14.76
CA SER A 195 8.40 -4.61 -14.14
C SER A 195 7.96 -4.80 -12.67
N GLU A 196 7.97 -6.05 -12.24
CA GLU A 196 7.77 -6.41 -10.84
C GLU A 196 8.93 -5.94 -9.99
N ARG A 197 8.65 -5.63 -8.74
CA ARG A 197 9.65 -5.18 -7.75
C ARG A 197 9.81 -6.21 -6.65
N VAL A 198 11.06 -6.53 -6.35
CA VAL A 198 11.43 -7.42 -5.26
C VAL A 198 12.58 -6.80 -4.47
N ILE A 199 12.44 -6.76 -3.15
CA ILE A 199 13.48 -6.30 -2.23
C ILE A 199 13.96 -7.53 -1.46
N LEU A 200 15.21 -7.94 -1.67
CA LEU A 200 15.80 -9.09 -1.03
C LEU A 200 16.39 -8.69 0.32
N LEU A 201 16.05 -9.45 1.35
CA LEU A 201 16.53 -9.27 2.72
C LEU A 201 17.55 -10.34 3.09
N ALA A 202 18.51 -9.98 3.95
CA ALA A 202 19.42 -10.94 4.55
C ALA A 202 18.68 -11.77 5.61
N GLN A 203 18.81 -13.08 5.57
CA GLN A 203 18.27 -14.01 6.59
C GLN A 203 16.75 -13.89 6.82
N SER A 204 16.00 -13.35 5.83
CA SER A 204 14.56 -13.16 5.91
C SER A 204 13.94 -13.29 4.51
N PRO A 205 12.66 -13.70 4.41
CA PRO A 205 11.94 -13.66 3.15
C PRO A 205 11.92 -12.27 2.51
N ALA A 206 11.83 -12.23 1.17
CA ALA A 206 11.81 -10.98 0.41
C ALA A 206 10.53 -10.17 0.64
N ILE A 207 10.58 -8.87 0.34
CA ILE A 207 9.42 -8.00 0.20
C ILE A 207 9.07 -7.98 -1.30
N VAL A 208 7.83 -8.29 -1.63
CA VAL A 208 7.35 -8.44 -3.01
C VAL A 208 6.06 -7.68 -3.23
N GLY A 209 5.86 -7.17 -4.44
CA GLY A 209 4.60 -6.59 -4.87
C GLY A 209 3.65 -7.65 -5.43
N PHE A 210 2.37 -7.50 -5.19
CA PHE A 210 1.33 -8.33 -5.75
C PHE A 210 0.28 -7.47 -6.46
N LYS A 211 0.02 -7.80 -7.71
CA LYS A 211 -1.08 -7.23 -8.49
C LYS A 211 -2.12 -8.31 -8.71
N PRO A 212 -3.33 -8.20 -8.13
CA PRO A 212 -4.39 -9.16 -8.39
C PRO A 212 -4.68 -9.24 -9.89
N ALA A 213 -4.92 -10.45 -10.38
CA ALA A 213 -5.43 -10.60 -11.74
C ALA A 213 -6.76 -9.84 -11.89
N PRO A 214 -7.01 -9.20 -13.05
CA PRO A 214 -8.31 -8.60 -13.30
C PRO A 214 -9.41 -9.68 -13.16
N PRO A 215 -10.59 -9.33 -12.63
CA PRO A 215 -11.69 -10.28 -12.54
C PRO A 215 -11.98 -10.82 -13.95
N PRO A 216 -12.32 -12.12 -14.06
CA PRO A 216 -12.70 -12.69 -15.35
C PRO A 216 -13.86 -11.87 -15.93
N PRO A 217 -13.88 -11.63 -17.25
CA PRO A 217 -14.97 -10.92 -17.88
C PRO A 217 -16.29 -11.63 -17.51
N PRO A 218 -17.39 -10.91 -17.24
CA PRO A 218 -18.66 -11.51 -16.92
C PRO A 218 -18.97 -12.53 -18.01
N ALA A 219 -19.30 -13.75 -17.59
CA ALA A 219 -19.65 -14.82 -18.50
C ALA A 219 -20.74 -14.31 -19.46
N ALA A 220 -20.46 -14.35 -20.76
CA ALA A 220 -21.42 -13.96 -21.77
C ALA A 220 -22.71 -14.76 -21.51
N VAL A 221 -23.78 -14.07 -21.16
CA VAL A 221 -25.10 -14.66 -21.02
C VAL A 221 -25.49 -15.10 -22.43
N THR A 222 -25.33 -16.37 -22.75
CA THR A 222 -25.90 -16.97 -23.96
C THR A 222 -27.39 -16.81 -23.84
N PRO A 223 -28.08 -16.16 -24.81
CA PRO A 223 -29.52 -16.08 -24.78
C PRO A 223 -30.09 -17.50 -24.89
N PRO A 224 -31.20 -17.83 -24.20
CA PRO A 224 -31.81 -19.15 -24.28
C PRO A 224 -32.23 -19.43 -25.72
N SER A 225 -31.66 -20.48 -26.31
CA SER A 225 -32.12 -21.00 -27.61
C SER A 225 -33.56 -21.49 -27.47
N THR A 226 -34.48 -20.73 -28.02
CA THR A 226 -35.82 -21.16 -28.28
C THR A 226 -35.82 -22.14 -29.47
N ASN A 227 -35.79 -23.44 -29.21
CA ASN A 227 -36.20 -24.44 -30.18
C ASN A 227 -37.02 -25.46 -29.44
N THR A 228 -38.35 -25.31 -29.56
CA THR A 228 -39.30 -26.38 -29.34
C THR A 228 -39.32 -27.26 -30.59
N PRO A 229 -39.31 -28.59 -30.44
CA PRO A 229 -40.43 -29.31 -31.00
C PRO A 229 -41.06 -30.28 -29.99
N VAL A 230 -42.38 -30.27 -30.02
CA VAL A 230 -43.31 -31.20 -29.39
C VAL A 230 -43.08 -32.61 -29.89
N ALA A 231 -42.93 -33.57 -28.98
CA ALA A 231 -43.30 -34.95 -29.21
C ALA A 231 -43.78 -35.60 -27.91
N VAL A 232 -44.98 -36.10 -27.94
CA VAL A 232 -45.72 -36.88 -26.95
C VAL A 232 -45.12 -38.29 -26.90
N ASN A 233 -44.83 -38.89 -25.73
CA ASN A 233 -45.58 -40.07 -25.22
C ASN A 233 -44.94 -40.71 -23.97
N THR A 234 -45.85 -40.95 -23.02
CA THR A 234 -46.01 -42.09 -22.09
C THR A 234 -44.86 -42.74 -21.36
N GLY A 235 -44.98 -42.70 -20.05
CA GLY A 235 -44.91 -43.89 -19.24
C GLY A 235 -43.83 -43.97 -18.16
N THR A 236 -44.34 -44.03 -16.94
CA THR A 236 -43.86 -44.71 -15.73
C THR A 236 -42.86 -44.02 -14.80
N ASN A 237 -43.35 -43.92 -13.59
CA ASN A 237 -42.75 -43.63 -12.28
C ASN A 237 -41.30 -44.09 -12.09
N ASP A 238 -40.47 -43.24 -11.48
CA ASP A 238 -40.05 -43.47 -10.07
C ASP A 238 -39.23 -42.30 -9.50
N SER A 239 -39.54 -41.99 -8.23
CA SER A 239 -38.73 -41.44 -7.15
C SER A 239 -37.75 -40.31 -7.39
N ILE A 240 -38.20 -39.15 -7.05
CA ILE A 240 -37.67 -38.14 -6.10
C ILE A 240 -36.21 -38.32 -5.63
N ALA A 241 -35.36 -37.40 -6.01
CA ALA A 241 -34.33 -36.85 -5.18
C ALA A 241 -34.09 -35.39 -5.60
N SER A 242 -34.65 -34.46 -4.82
CA SER A 242 -34.34 -33.04 -4.90
C SER A 242 -32.90 -32.82 -4.45
N THR A 243 -32.01 -32.56 -5.37
CA THR A 243 -30.68 -32.05 -5.07
C THR A 243 -30.59 -30.66 -5.66
N SER A 244 -30.88 -29.67 -4.82
CA SER A 244 -30.53 -28.26 -5.10
C SER A 244 -29.02 -28.15 -5.21
N PRO A 245 -28.46 -27.56 -6.27
CA PRO A 245 -27.04 -27.22 -6.28
C PRO A 245 -26.83 -26.02 -5.35
N GLN A 246 -26.36 -26.28 -4.14
CA GLN A 246 -25.72 -25.25 -3.34
C GLN A 246 -24.48 -24.76 -4.10
N ALA A 247 -24.58 -23.57 -4.67
CA ALA A 247 -23.44 -22.84 -5.18
C ALA A 247 -22.56 -22.43 -3.99
N THR A 248 -21.70 -23.31 -3.55
CA THR A 248 -20.59 -23.00 -2.66
C THR A 248 -19.59 -22.19 -3.47
N SER A 249 -19.71 -20.88 -3.40
CA SER A 249 -18.65 -19.96 -3.83
C SER A 249 -17.44 -20.15 -2.90
N GLN A 250 -16.68 -21.20 -3.12
CA GLN A 250 -15.34 -21.33 -2.59
C GLN A 250 -14.47 -20.34 -3.39
N SER A 251 -14.32 -19.13 -2.86
CA SER A 251 -13.23 -18.24 -3.26
C SER A 251 -11.93 -18.93 -2.88
N THR A 252 -11.34 -19.64 -3.84
CA THR A 252 -9.98 -20.17 -3.70
C THR A 252 -9.08 -18.99 -3.38
N PRO A 253 -8.38 -18.96 -2.22
CA PRO A 253 -7.47 -17.88 -1.92
C PRO A 253 -6.43 -17.81 -3.04
N LEU A 254 -6.27 -16.67 -3.67
CA LEU A 254 -5.21 -16.44 -4.64
C LEU A 254 -3.88 -16.76 -3.96
N PRO A 255 -3.01 -17.61 -4.54
CA PRO A 255 -1.73 -17.93 -3.94
C PRO A 255 -0.86 -16.67 -3.97
N PHE A 256 -0.73 -16.01 -2.81
CA PHE A 256 0.24 -14.93 -2.67
C PHE A 256 1.66 -15.49 -2.83
N PRO A 257 2.56 -14.75 -3.50
CA PRO A 257 3.97 -15.10 -3.53
C PRO A 257 4.53 -15.23 -2.10
N SER A 258 5.49 -16.12 -1.89
CA SER A 258 6.12 -16.27 -0.58
C SER A 258 6.93 -15.01 -0.24
N GLY A 259 6.70 -14.46 0.96
CA GLY A 259 7.38 -13.25 1.44
C GLY A 259 6.45 -12.28 2.16
N TYR A 260 6.96 -11.08 2.38
CA TYR A 260 6.16 -9.94 2.84
C TYR A 260 5.52 -9.30 1.62
N VAL A 261 4.22 -9.50 1.46
CA VAL A 261 3.50 -9.13 0.24
C VAL A 261 2.80 -7.78 0.44
N LEU A 262 3.13 -6.83 -0.42
CA LEU A 262 2.51 -5.51 -0.51
C LEU A 262 1.62 -5.41 -1.76
N ALA A 263 0.75 -4.41 -1.80
CA ALA A 263 0.14 -4.00 -3.05
C ALA A 263 1.22 -3.51 -4.04
N SER A 264 0.99 -3.68 -5.34
CA SER A 264 1.99 -3.29 -6.35
C SER A 264 2.32 -1.81 -6.35
N GLU A 265 1.34 -0.96 -6.08
CA GLU A 265 1.53 0.48 -5.92
C GLU A 265 2.43 0.82 -4.73
N ASP A 266 2.24 0.13 -3.60
CA ASP A 266 3.01 0.37 -2.38
C ASP A 266 4.49 0.01 -2.55
N ILE A 267 4.79 -1.13 -3.16
CA ILE A 267 6.20 -1.51 -3.39
C ILE A 267 6.86 -0.59 -4.42
N LEU A 268 6.13 -0.07 -5.41
CA LEU A 268 6.65 0.92 -6.34
C LEU A 268 7.01 2.23 -5.65
N GLU A 269 6.31 2.61 -4.58
CA GLU A 269 6.64 3.79 -3.77
C GLU A 269 7.86 3.55 -2.88
N ILE A 270 7.96 2.37 -2.26
CA ILE A 270 9.05 1.98 -1.35
C ILE A 270 10.37 1.74 -2.09
N PHE A 271 10.31 1.09 -3.23
CA PHE A 271 11.48 0.58 -3.95
C PHE A 271 12.57 1.62 -4.23
N PRO A 272 12.29 2.85 -4.68
CA PRO A 272 13.32 3.87 -4.89
C PRO A 272 13.90 4.44 -3.59
N LEU A 273 13.18 4.31 -2.46
CA LEU A 273 13.60 4.85 -1.17
C LEU A 273 14.64 3.97 -0.47
N VAL A 274 14.54 2.65 -0.64
CA VAL A 274 15.47 1.71 0.00
C VAL A 274 16.72 1.50 -0.83
N SER A 275 17.83 1.21 -0.16
CA SER A 275 19.12 0.90 -0.77
C SER A 275 19.72 -0.36 -0.16
N ARG A 276 20.82 -0.87 -0.72
CA ARG A 276 21.62 -1.92 -0.06
C ARG A 276 22.02 -1.43 1.35
N ASN A 277 22.01 -2.33 2.29
CA ASN A 277 22.27 -2.10 3.72
C ASN A 277 21.18 -1.30 4.46
N THR A 278 20.07 -0.90 3.82
CA THR A 278 18.90 -0.39 4.56
C THR A 278 18.52 -1.39 5.66
N VAL A 279 18.49 -0.91 6.90
CA VAL A 279 18.17 -1.73 8.09
C VAL A 279 16.69 -2.09 8.07
N VAL A 280 16.37 -3.33 8.42
CA VAL A 280 15.00 -3.86 8.52
C VAL A 280 14.84 -4.54 9.87
N VAL A 281 13.96 -4.01 10.71
CA VAL A 281 13.60 -4.61 12.00
C VAL A 281 12.28 -5.36 11.82
N ILE A 282 12.23 -6.62 12.26
CA ILE A 282 11.06 -7.49 12.10
C ILE A 282 10.62 -7.96 13.48
N HIS A 283 9.39 -7.60 13.84
CA HIS A 283 8.74 -7.92 15.12
C HIS A 283 7.79 -9.12 15.01
#